data_54e5997351011ae3f0d214fe27de3f27
#
_entry.id   54e5997351011ae3f0d214fe27de3f27
#
_cell.length_a   1.000
_cell.length_b   1.000
_cell.length_c   1.000
_cell.angle_alpha   90.00
_cell.angle_beta   90.00
_cell.angle_gamma   90.00
#
_symmetry.space_group_name_H-M   'P 1'
#
loop_
_entity.id
_entity.type
_entity.pdbx_description
1 polymer ?
#
loop_
_entity_poly.entity_id
_entity_poly.type
_entity_poly.pdbx_seq_one_letter_code
_entity_poly.pdbx_strand_id
1 'polypeptide(L)'
;MTEYILTSKEMSIADELTIKSGISSKKLMLQAGTSVFKNLPTNGNAKALVVCGPGNNGGDGYVIAKLLNNAGKKVDVLSFDDGKKLSNDNQFYKDKLDDNLFIQHPADLSQYDYVVDGIFGTGLSRKLPENIIDFINKINMSKLDVYAIDVPTGINSDTSEIYGECFKCKKTITFFNKKICHFLHPGKEYCGSVVVEDIGIKENVLKKIMPKIKKNEPSIWIDQFPFPISSDHKYSRGMLVINTGPKYQTGAARLAGR
;
A
#
# COMPACT_ATOMS: atom_id res chain seq x y z
N MET A 1 14.80 -12.44 10.02
CA MET A 1 14.01 -11.64 11.00
C MET A 1 12.54 -11.81 10.67
N THR A 2 11.67 -11.89 11.67
CA THR A 2 10.22 -12.04 11.46
C THR A 2 9.63 -10.76 10.87
N GLU A 3 8.95 -10.85 9.73
CA GLU A 3 8.26 -9.73 9.10
C GLU A 3 6.93 -9.47 9.82
N TYR A 4 6.82 -8.33 10.51
CA TYR A 4 5.56 -7.88 11.11
C TYR A 4 4.69 -7.18 10.08
N ILE A 5 3.38 -7.36 10.20
CA ILE A 5 2.35 -6.70 9.39
C ILE A 5 1.62 -5.73 10.31
N LEU A 6 1.52 -4.47 9.91
CA LEU A 6 0.93 -3.43 10.73
C LEU A 6 -0.48 -3.06 10.27
N THR A 7 -1.35 -2.81 11.25
CA THR A 7 -2.63 -2.16 11.02
C THR A 7 -2.46 -0.66 10.80
N SER A 8 -3.47 0.00 10.25
CA SER A 8 -3.51 1.46 10.09
C SER A 8 -3.27 2.20 11.41
N LYS A 9 -3.86 1.68 12.49
CA LYS A 9 -3.68 2.22 13.86
C LYS A 9 -2.23 2.08 14.33
N GLU A 10 -1.61 0.93 14.12
CA GLU A 10 -0.22 0.68 14.51
C GLU A 10 0.76 1.54 13.69
N MET A 11 0.46 1.78 12.40
CA MET A 11 1.23 2.74 11.59
C MET A 11 1.10 4.17 12.13
N SER A 12 -0.11 4.62 12.47
CA SER A 12 -0.31 5.95 13.08
C SER A 12 0.49 6.10 14.38
N ILE A 13 0.53 5.06 15.22
CA ILE A 13 1.36 5.06 16.43
C ILE A 13 2.86 5.11 16.08
N ALA A 14 3.30 4.42 15.03
CA ALA A 14 4.68 4.47 14.56
C ALA A 14 5.10 5.88 14.17
N ASP A 15 4.26 6.57 13.41
CA ASP A 15 4.46 7.96 12.99
C ASP A 15 4.53 8.89 14.20
N GLU A 16 3.56 8.78 15.14
CA GLU A 16 3.55 9.60 16.35
C GLU A 16 4.80 9.40 17.22
N LEU A 17 5.22 8.16 17.42
CA LEU A 17 6.42 7.85 18.20
C LEU A 17 7.68 8.40 17.52
N THR A 18 7.71 8.37 16.20
CA THR A 18 8.82 8.90 15.41
C THR A 18 8.88 10.42 15.49
N ILE A 19 7.72 11.09 15.40
CA ILE A 19 7.61 12.54 15.57
C ILE A 19 8.05 12.95 16.99
N LYS A 20 7.59 12.25 18.02
CA LYS A 20 8.00 12.46 19.42
C LYS A 20 9.51 12.25 19.65
N SER A 21 10.17 11.44 18.79
CA SER A 21 11.62 11.24 18.84
C SER A 21 12.45 12.37 18.19
N GLY A 22 11.79 13.38 17.62
CA GLY A 22 12.43 14.57 17.04
C GLY A 22 12.48 14.62 15.52
N ILE A 23 11.86 13.67 14.81
CA ILE A 23 11.69 13.73 13.35
C ILE A 23 10.37 14.43 13.05
N SER A 24 10.38 15.61 12.41
CA SER A 24 9.13 16.31 12.09
C SER A 24 8.29 15.55 11.08
N SER A 25 6.95 15.70 11.17
CA SER A 25 6.00 15.12 10.21
C SER A 25 6.30 15.53 8.77
N LYS A 26 6.67 16.79 8.54
CA LYS A 26 7.14 17.27 7.22
C LYS A 26 8.36 16.50 6.71
N LYS A 27 9.29 16.17 7.59
CA LYS A 27 10.48 15.39 7.20
C LYS A 27 10.11 13.96 6.85
N LEU A 28 9.19 13.32 7.59
CA LEU A 28 8.67 11.99 7.24
C LEU A 28 7.99 12.01 5.87
N MET A 29 7.10 12.98 5.61
CA MET A 29 6.45 13.16 4.32
C MET A 29 7.45 13.38 3.18
N LEU A 30 8.49 14.20 3.40
CA LEU A 30 9.57 14.38 2.42
C LEU A 30 10.31 13.07 2.12
N GLN A 31 10.59 12.27 3.14
CA GLN A 31 11.26 10.97 2.99
C GLN A 31 10.37 9.98 2.26
N ALA A 32 9.07 9.92 2.59
CA ALA A 32 8.09 9.09 1.90
C ALA A 32 8.00 9.44 0.41
N GLY A 33 7.74 10.69 0.07
CA GLY A 33 7.69 11.13 -1.33
C GLY A 33 9.01 10.90 -2.08
N THR A 34 10.17 11.11 -1.41
CA THR A 34 11.48 10.84 -2.00
C THR A 34 11.69 9.35 -2.28
N SER A 35 11.26 8.48 -1.39
CA SER A 35 11.37 7.03 -1.56
C SER A 35 10.48 6.55 -2.72
N VAL A 36 9.26 7.08 -2.83
CA VAL A 36 8.40 6.77 -4.00
C VAL A 36 9.03 7.28 -5.28
N PHE A 37 9.50 8.53 -5.34
CA PHE A 37 10.15 9.11 -6.52
C PHE A 37 11.29 8.23 -7.05
N LYS A 38 12.13 7.66 -6.19
CA LYS A 38 13.21 6.73 -6.58
C LYS A 38 12.72 5.44 -7.23
N ASN A 39 11.48 5.07 -6.99
CA ASN A 39 10.85 3.86 -7.50
C ASN A 39 10.02 4.09 -8.78
N LEU A 40 9.90 5.33 -9.25
CA LEU A 40 9.16 5.68 -10.46
C LEU A 40 10.03 5.52 -11.73
N PRO A 41 9.41 5.29 -12.89
CA PRO A 41 10.10 5.22 -14.17
C PRO A 41 10.47 6.63 -14.66
N THR A 42 11.51 7.22 -14.07
CA THR A 42 11.95 8.59 -14.37
C THR A 42 12.89 8.69 -15.57
N ASN A 43 13.11 7.59 -16.30
CA ASN A 43 13.99 7.57 -17.47
C ASN A 43 13.32 8.23 -18.69
N GLY A 44 14.10 8.93 -19.52
CA GLY A 44 13.61 9.58 -20.74
C GLY A 44 12.66 10.75 -20.47
N ASN A 45 11.72 10.95 -21.39
CA ASN A 45 10.75 12.06 -21.40
C ASN A 45 9.36 11.67 -20.88
N ALA A 46 9.29 10.64 -20.02
CA ALA A 46 8.03 10.16 -19.49
C ALA A 46 7.26 11.28 -18.76
N LYS A 47 5.95 11.37 -19.04
CA LYS A 47 5.03 12.32 -18.41
C LYS A 47 4.20 11.61 -17.35
N ALA A 48 4.23 12.13 -16.12
CA ALA A 48 3.48 11.62 -14.99
C ALA A 48 2.16 12.38 -14.79
N LEU A 49 1.13 11.64 -14.37
CA LEU A 49 -0.05 12.23 -13.73
C LEU A 49 0.00 11.87 -12.24
N VAL A 50 0.18 12.85 -11.38
CA VAL A 50 0.16 12.65 -9.93
C VAL A 50 -1.22 13.03 -9.39
N VAL A 51 -1.92 12.08 -8.78
CA VAL A 51 -3.26 12.30 -8.23
C VAL A 51 -3.19 12.37 -6.71
N CYS A 52 -3.66 13.48 -6.13
CA CYS A 52 -3.49 13.81 -4.73
C CYS A 52 -4.84 13.95 -4.01
N GLY A 53 -4.97 13.34 -2.85
CA GLY A 53 -6.12 13.50 -1.97
C GLY A 53 -5.89 14.50 -0.84
N PRO A 54 -6.89 14.69 0.06
CA PRO A 54 -6.81 15.70 1.12
C PRO A 54 -5.94 15.28 2.33
N GLY A 55 -5.60 13.99 2.47
CA GLY A 55 -4.82 13.45 3.58
C GLY A 55 -3.31 13.50 3.37
N ASN A 56 -2.56 12.83 4.27
CA ASN A 56 -1.09 12.78 4.19
C ASN A 56 -0.58 12.11 2.91
N ASN A 57 -1.31 11.11 2.40
CA ASN A 57 -0.97 10.44 1.14
C ASN A 57 -0.94 11.44 -0.05
N GLY A 58 -1.88 12.41 -0.06
CA GLY A 58 -1.84 13.52 -1.02
C GLY A 58 -0.64 14.43 -0.83
N GLY A 59 -0.23 14.66 0.42
CA GLY A 59 0.99 15.40 0.73
C GLY A 59 2.25 14.74 0.18
N ASP A 60 2.35 13.41 0.31
CA ASP A 60 3.42 12.62 -0.32
C ASP A 60 3.39 12.78 -1.86
N GLY A 61 2.19 12.79 -2.44
CA GLY A 61 1.99 13.05 -3.87
C GLY A 61 2.51 14.41 -4.32
N TYR A 62 2.26 15.48 -3.53
CA TYR A 62 2.80 16.81 -3.84
C TYR A 62 4.33 16.87 -3.72
N VAL A 63 4.92 16.16 -2.76
CA VAL A 63 6.38 16.00 -2.69
C VAL A 63 6.91 15.34 -3.96
N ILE A 64 6.27 14.28 -4.42
CA ILE A 64 6.68 13.56 -5.64
C ILE A 64 6.57 14.47 -6.86
N ALA A 65 5.47 15.20 -7.01
CA ALA A 65 5.29 16.14 -8.12
C ALA A 65 6.38 17.22 -8.13
N LYS A 66 6.76 17.75 -6.96
CA LYS A 66 7.86 18.71 -6.85
C LYS A 66 9.20 18.11 -7.24
N LEU A 67 9.48 16.88 -6.82
CA LEU A 67 10.73 16.18 -7.18
C LEU A 67 10.80 15.88 -8.67
N LEU A 68 9.69 15.46 -9.30
CA LEU A 68 9.60 15.26 -10.75
C LEU A 68 9.87 16.57 -11.49
N ASN A 69 9.20 17.64 -11.10
CA ASN A 69 9.39 18.97 -11.72
C ASN A 69 10.83 19.46 -11.58
N ASN A 70 11.41 19.36 -10.38
CA ASN A 70 12.80 19.76 -10.12
C ASN A 70 13.82 18.93 -10.93
N ALA A 71 13.48 17.67 -11.24
CA ALA A 71 14.27 16.80 -12.10
C ALA A 71 14.05 17.05 -13.61
N GLY A 72 13.29 18.09 -13.97
CA GLY A 72 12.96 18.43 -15.37
C GLY A 72 12.03 17.45 -16.04
N LYS A 73 11.25 16.67 -15.26
CA LYS A 73 10.27 15.72 -15.78
C LYS A 73 8.93 16.39 -16.01
N LYS A 74 8.21 15.94 -17.04
CA LYS A 74 6.86 16.41 -17.30
C LYS A 74 5.91 15.82 -16.28
N VAL A 75 5.16 16.65 -15.57
CA VAL A 75 4.22 16.24 -14.53
C VAL A 75 3.01 17.16 -14.52
N ASP A 76 1.84 16.56 -14.44
CA ASP A 76 0.59 17.26 -14.12
C ASP A 76 0.07 16.73 -12.77
N VAL A 77 -0.58 17.59 -12.01
CA VAL A 77 -1.14 17.29 -10.70
C VAL A 77 -2.66 17.45 -10.75
N LEU A 78 -3.37 16.38 -10.36
CA LEU A 78 -4.82 16.42 -10.20
C LEU A 78 -5.16 16.28 -8.72
N SER A 79 -5.83 17.28 -8.14
CA SER A 79 -6.20 17.30 -6.73
C SER A 79 -7.66 16.87 -6.54
N PHE A 80 -7.89 15.91 -5.65
CA PHE A 80 -9.22 15.44 -5.20
C PHE A 80 -9.50 15.94 -3.78
N ASP A 81 -9.25 17.21 -3.49
CA ASP A 81 -9.51 17.80 -2.18
C ASP A 81 -10.97 18.25 -1.98
N ASP A 82 -11.72 18.49 -3.08
CA ASP A 82 -13.13 18.91 -3.07
C ASP A 82 -13.41 20.06 -2.09
N GLY A 83 -12.44 20.99 -1.95
CA GLY A 83 -12.51 22.11 -1.00
C GLY A 83 -12.39 21.70 0.48
N LYS A 84 -12.02 20.46 0.78
CA LYS A 84 -11.77 20.02 2.16
C LYS A 84 -10.49 20.62 2.70
N LYS A 85 -10.49 20.89 3.99
CA LYS A 85 -9.29 21.35 4.68
C LYS A 85 -8.21 20.26 4.61
N LEU A 86 -7.08 20.58 4.03
CA LEU A 86 -5.90 19.73 3.98
C LEU A 86 -5.24 19.63 5.37
N SER A 87 -4.49 18.57 5.62
CA SER A 87 -3.59 18.56 6.77
C SER A 87 -2.51 19.64 6.59
N ASN A 88 -1.94 20.13 7.71
CA ASN A 88 -0.96 21.21 7.65
C ASN A 88 0.27 20.85 6.78
N ASP A 89 0.70 19.60 6.80
CA ASP A 89 1.85 19.15 6.03
C ASP A 89 1.50 18.97 4.56
N ASN A 90 0.30 18.47 4.25
CA ASN A 90 -0.22 18.37 2.90
C ASN A 90 -0.27 19.78 2.25
N GLN A 91 -0.92 20.75 2.93
CA GLN A 91 -0.98 22.13 2.46
C GLN A 91 0.41 22.74 2.24
N PHE A 92 1.33 22.52 3.19
CA PHE A 92 2.70 23.02 3.09
C PHE A 92 3.44 22.53 1.83
N TYR A 93 3.22 21.28 1.39
CA TYR A 93 3.85 20.78 0.17
C TYR A 93 3.07 21.15 -1.09
N LYS A 94 1.74 21.28 -1.01
CA LYS A 94 0.92 21.82 -2.09
C LYS A 94 1.35 23.24 -2.46
N ASP A 95 1.55 24.11 -1.46
CA ASP A 95 1.93 25.53 -1.64
C ASP A 95 3.34 25.71 -2.24
N LYS A 96 4.14 24.65 -2.31
CA LYS A 96 5.45 24.67 -2.96
C LYS A 96 5.45 24.33 -4.43
N LEU A 97 4.31 23.97 -4.97
CA LEU A 97 4.14 23.67 -6.38
C LEU A 97 3.71 24.92 -7.14
N ASP A 98 4.16 25.02 -8.37
CA ASP A 98 3.74 26.08 -9.28
C ASP A 98 2.31 25.79 -9.76
N ASP A 99 1.47 26.82 -9.86
CA ASP A 99 0.06 26.67 -10.24
C ASP A 99 -0.13 26.03 -11.62
N ASN A 100 0.81 26.22 -12.53
CA ASN A 100 0.78 25.65 -13.88
C ASN A 100 0.91 24.12 -13.92
N LEU A 101 1.29 23.49 -12.82
CA LEU A 101 1.31 22.03 -12.71
C LEU A 101 -0.07 21.44 -12.43
N PHE A 102 -1.00 22.25 -11.91
CA PHE A 102 -2.32 21.77 -11.55
C PHE A 102 -3.26 21.75 -12.74
N ILE A 103 -3.99 20.65 -12.88
CA ILE A 103 -5.05 20.47 -13.86
C ILE A 103 -6.37 20.16 -13.17
N GLN A 104 -7.49 20.57 -13.76
CA GLN A 104 -8.82 20.21 -13.26
C GLN A 104 -9.26 18.82 -13.72
N HIS A 105 -8.97 18.50 -14.98
CA HIS A 105 -9.24 17.20 -15.58
C HIS A 105 -8.18 16.92 -16.65
N PRO A 106 -7.68 15.69 -16.75
CA PRO A 106 -6.84 15.32 -17.88
C PRO A 106 -7.69 15.34 -19.16
N ALA A 107 -7.32 16.18 -20.13
CA ALA A 107 -8.02 16.28 -21.41
C ALA A 107 -7.90 14.97 -22.22
N ASP A 108 -6.74 14.33 -22.15
CA ASP A 108 -6.45 13.06 -22.80
C ASP A 108 -5.47 12.25 -21.92
N LEU A 109 -5.84 11.01 -21.59
CA LEU A 109 -4.99 10.13 -20.81
C LEU A 109 -3.80 9.58 -21.61
N SER A 110 -3.89 9.54 -22.93
CA SER A 110 -2.82 9.01 -23.77
C SER A 110 -1.53 9.84 -23.75
N GLN A 111 -1.60 11.07 -23.24
CA GLN A 111 -0.42 11.92 -23.07
C GLN A 111 0.46 11.54 -21.87
N TYR A 112 -0.02 10.67 -20.99
CA TYR A 112 0.72 10.22 -19.81
C TYR A 112 1.30 8.83 -20.03
N ASP A 113 2.45 8.59 -19.42
CA ASP A 113 3.12 7.29 -19.42
C ASP A 113 2.77 6.48 -18.16
N TYR A 114 2.48 7.18 -17.06
CA TYR A 114 2.07 6.54 -15.81
C TYR A 114 1.33 7.49 -14.87
N VAL A 115 0.65 6.89 -13.91
CA VAL A 115 -0.08 7.58 -12.83
C VAL A 115 0.58 7.28 -11.49
N VAL A 116 0.67 8.29 -10.63
CA VAL A 116 1.05 8.14 -9.22
C VAL A 116 -0.20 8.35 -8.37
N ASP A 117 -0.64 7.31 -7.69
CA ASP A 117 -1.82 7.32 -6.82
C ASP A 117 -1.45 7.76 -5.41
N GLY A 118 -1.83 8.99 -5.06
CA GLY A 118 -1.72 9.59 -3.74
C GLY A 118 -3.07 10.08 -3.20
N ILE A 119 -4.21 9.51 -3.63
CA ILE A 119 -5.52 9.99 -3.16
C ILE A 119 -5.77 9.54 -1.71
N PHE A 120 -5.78 8.23 -1.46
CA PHE A 120 -5.96 7.67 -0.12
C PHE A 120 -4.93 6.55 0.13
N GLY A 121 -4.35 6.54 1.33
CA GLY A 121 -3.51 5.47 1.86
C GLY A 121 -4.24 4.67 2.94
N THR A 122 -3.57 4.35 4.04
CA THR A 122 -4.10 3.55 5.17
C THR A 122 -5.32 4.15 5.87
N GLY A 123 -5.62 5.44 5.67
CA GLY A 123 -6.75 6.14 6.32
C GLY A 123 -8.11 5.92 5.66
N LEU A 124 -8.23 5.12 4.60
CA LEU A 124 -9.51 4.89 3.93
C LEU A 124 -10.42 3.97 4.76
N SER A 125 -11.57 4.52 5.22
CA SER A 125 -12.52 3.82 6.09
C SER A 125 -13.98 3.86 5.60
N ARG A 126 -14.23 4.38 4.40
CA ARG A 126 -15.58 4.54 3.82
C ARG A 126 -15.52 4.44 2.31
N LYS A 127 -16.70 4.22 1.70
CA LYS A 127 -16.82 4.22 0.24
C LYS A 127 -16.25 5.48 -0.39
N LEU A 128 -15.63 5.31 -1.56
CA LEU A 128 -15.13 6.41 -2.37
C LEU A 128 -16.28 7.25 -2.93
N PRO A 129 -16.10 8.55 -3.11
CA PRO A 129 -16.98 9.40 -3.91
C PRO A 129 -17.05 8.92 -5.38
N GLU A 130 -18.20 9.12 -6.02
CA GLU A 130 -18.45 8.66 -7.40
C GLU A 130 -17.43 9.26 -8.42
N ASN A 131 -17.08 10.54 -8.28
CA ASN A 131 -16.08 11.17 -9.14
C ASN A 131 -14.71 10.47 -9.08
N ILE A 132 -14.31 9.93 -7.92
CA ILE A 132 -13.08 9.17 -7.76
C ILE A 132 -13.24 7.76 -8.34
N ILE A 133 -14.38 7.11 -8.13
CA ILE A 133 -14.70 5.80 -8.72
C ILE A 133 -14.62 5.89 -10.25
N ASP A 134 -15.27 6.88 -10.85
CA ASP A 134 -15.25 7.10 -12.29
C ASP A 134 -13.85 7.36 -12.83
N PHE A 135 -13.04 8.12 -12.07
CA PHE A 135 -11.65 8.37 -12.44
C PHE A 135 -10.82 7.09 -12.39
N ILE A 136 -10.95 6.30 -11.33
CA ILE A 136 -10.25 5.00 -11.19
C ILE A 136 -10.63 4.07 -12.36
N ASN A 137 -11.91 3.97 -12.69
CA ASN A 137 -12.38 3.18 -13.83
C ASN A 137 -11.73 3.61 -15.14
N LYS A 138 -11.68 4.91 -15.41
CA LYS A 138 -11.03 5.46 -16.62
C LYS A 138 -9.55 5.09 -16.67
N ILE A 139 -8.83 5.21 -15.56
CA ILE A 139 -7.41 4.83 -15.49
C ILE A 139 -7.22 3.33 -15.69
N ASN A 140 -8.03 2.50 -15.01
CA ASN A 140 -7.94 1.04 -15.16
C ASN A 140 -8.22 0.57 -16.59
N MET A 141 -9.08 1.29 -17.33
CA MET A 141 -9.37 1.02 -18.76
C MET A 141 -8.28 1.53 -19.70
N SER A 142 -7.55 2.58 -19.34
CA SER A 142 -6.52 3.20 -20.18
C SER A 142 -5.24 2.37 -20.31
N LYS A 143 -5.04 1.37 -19.44
CA LYS A 143 -3.84 0.53 -19.33
C LYS A 143 -2.56 1.29 -18.95
N LEU A 144 -2.69 2.50 -18.38
CA LEU A 144 -1.56 3.21 -17.81
C LEU A 144 -1.01 2.47 -16.61
N ASP A 145 0.31 2.43 -16.48
CA ASP A 145 0.96 1.92 -15.29
C ASP A 145 0.63 2.80 -14.08
N VAL A 146 0.11 2.21 -13.00
CA VAL A 146 -0.19 2.93 -11.76
C VAL A 146 0.82 2.57 -10.68
N TYR A 147 1.35 3.58 -10.01
CA TYR A 147 2.25 3.47 -8.87
C TYR A 147 1.56 4.02 -7.64
N ALA A 148 1.18 3.15 -6.70
CA ALA A 148 0.48 3.58 -5.49
C ALA A 148 1.46 3.98 -4.38
N ILE A 149 1.13 5.07 -3.71
CA ILE A 149 1.77 5.50 -2.48
C ILE A 149 1.10 4.76 -1.32
N ASP A 150 1.86 4.00 -0.58
CA ASP A 150 1.49 3.24 0.63
C ASP A 150 0.46 2.12 0.40
N VAL A 151 -0.75 2.44 -0.06
CA VAL A 151 -1.85 1.50 -0.35
C VAL A 151 -2.61 2.01 -1.56
N PRO A 152 -2.99 1.16 -2.53
CA PRO A 152 -3.83 1.60 -3.65
C PRO A 152 -5.14 2.20 -3.16
N THR A 153 -5.51 3.36 -3.70
CA THR A 153 -6.79 4.01 -3.40
C THR A 153 -7.94 3.08 -3.74
N GLY A 154 -8.84 2.92 -2.79
CA GLY A 154 -10.01 2.05 -2.88
C GLY A 154 -9.95 0.83 -1.97
N ILE A 155 -8.79 0.49 -1.40
CA ILE A 155 -8.62 -0.66 -0.51
C ILE A 155 -8.59 -0.19 0.95
N ASN A 156 -9.31 -0.89 1.82
CA ASN A 156 -9.11 -0.81 3.25
C ASN A 156 -7.83 -1.58 3.64
N SER A 157 -6.88 -0.90 4.25
CA SER A 157 -5.57 -1.47 4.58
C SER A 157 -5.62 -2.62 5.59
N ASP A 158 -6.64 -2.65 6.45
CA ASP A 158 -6.75 -3.58 7.57
C ASP A 158 -7.64 -4.79 7.26
N THR A 159 -8.64 -4.63 6.37
CA THR A 159 -9.57 -5.72 5.99
C THR A 159 -9.35 -6.26 4.59
N SER A 160 -8.62 -5.50 3.75
CA SER A 160 -8.47 -5.80 2.31
C SER A 160 -9.74 -5.62 1.48
N GLU A 161 -10.83 -5.09 2.05
CA GLU A 161 -12.08 -4.82 1.34
C GLU A 161 -11.90 -3.64 0.37
N ILE A 162 -12.62 -3.73 -0.77
CA ILE A 162 -12.66 -2.67 -1.77
C ILE A 162 -13.88 -1.78 -1.51
N TYR A 163 -13.66 -0.49 -1.39
CA TYR A 163 -14.68 0.52 -1.08
C TYR A 163 -15.16 1.27 -2.34
N GLY A 164 -15.78 0.55 -3.24
CA GLY A 164 -16.28 1.01 -4.53
C GLY A 164 -15.45 0.48 -5.67
N GLU A 165 -14.37 1.12 -6.00
CA GLU A 165 -13.39 0.71 -7.03
C GLU A 165 -11.97 0.89 -6.51
N CYS A 166 -10.99 0.25 -7.15
CA CYS A 166 -9.59 0.32 -6.76
C CYS A 166 -8.66 0.40 -7.97
N PHE A 167 -7.59 1.16 -7.86
CA PHE A 167 -6.55 1.16 -8.88
C PHE A 167 -5.86 -0.21 -8.99
N LYS A 168 -5.73 -0.69 -10.22
CA LYS A 168 -4.88 -1.85 -10.56
C LYS A 168 -3.45 -1.38 -10.72
N CYS A 169 -2.66 -1.52 -9.65
CA CYS A 169 -1.31 -0.97 -9.63
C CYS A 169 -0.30 -1.93 -10.23
N LYS A 170 0.67 -1.38 -10.92
CA LYS A 170 1.91 -2.08 -11.31
C LYS A 170 2.81 -2.28 -10.10
N LYS A 171 2.87 -1.27 -9.23
CA LYS A 171 3.73 -1.26 -8.05
C LYS A 171 3.10 -0.44 -6.93
N THR A 172 3.22 -0.94 -5.71
CA THR A 172 2.88 -0.20 -4.49
C THR A 172 4.15 0.01 -3.68
N ILE A 173 4.42 1.26 -3.32
CA ILE A 173 5.56 1.64 -2.50
C ILE A 173 5.03 1.99 -1.11
N THR A 174 5.22 1.09 -0.17
CA THR A 174 4.74 1.23 1.20
C THR A 174 5.90 1.52 2.16
N PHE A 175 5.60 2.03 3.33
CA PHE A 175 6.59 2.55 4.25
C PHE A 175 6.66 1.73 5.53
N PHE A 176 7.88 1.55 6.07
CA PHE A 176 8.23 0.91 7.31
C PHE A 176 7.86 -0.58 7.33
N ASN A 177 6.56 -0.93 7.26
CA ASN A 177 6.06 -2.31 7.23
C ASN A 177 4.89 -2.45 6.25
N LYS A 178 4.70 -3.66 5.73
CA LYS A 178 3.53 -3.99 4.93
C LYS A 178 2.25 -3.98 5.78
N LYS A 179 1.13 -3.74 5.13
CA LYS A 179 -0.22 -3.76 5.70
C LYS A 179 -0.94 -5.06 5.32
N ILE A 180 -2.05 -5.34 5.97
CA ILE A 180 -2.81 -6.59 5.77
C ILE A 180 -3.27 -6.73 4.30
N CYS A 181 -3.70 -5.64 3.67
CA CYS A 181 -4.16 -5.64 2.28
C CYS A 181 -3.09 -6.08 1.26
N HIS A 182 -1.80 -5.96 1.59
CA HIS A 182 -0.71 -6.43 0.73
C HIS A 182 -0.59 -7.97 0.68
N PHE A 183 -1.28 -8.67 1.56
CA PHE A 183 -1.23 -10.14 1.67
C PHE A 183 -2.57 -10.82 1.40
N LEU A 184 -3.68 -10.17 1.75
CA LEU A 184 -5.01 -10.74 1.65
C LEU A 184 -5.73 -10.33 0.36
N HIS A 185 -6.54 -11.25 -0.16
CA HIS A 185 -7.49 -10.96 -1.22
C HIS A 185 -8.69 -10.16 -0.69
N PRO A 186 -9.30 -9.30 -1.53
CA PRO A 186 -8.92 -9.00 -2.90
C PRO A 186 -7.75 -8.00 -3.04
N GLY A 187 -7.38 -7.25 -2.00
CA GLY A 187 -6.41 -6.15 -2.06
C GLY A 187 -5.07 -6.53 -2.69
N LYS A 188 -4.55 -7.72 -2.36
CA LYS A 188 -3.28 -8.23 -2.91
C LYS A 188 -3.24 -8.20 -4.46
N GLU A 189 -4.36 -8.43 -5.13
CA GLU A 189 -4.42 -8.45 -6.60
C GLU A 189 -4.27 -7.07 -7.23
N TYR A 190 -4.58 -6.01 -6.46
CA TYR A 190 -4.53 -4.62 -6.90
C TYR A 190 -3.20 -3.95 -6.60
N CYS A 191 -2.41 -4.49 -5.65
CA CYS A 191 -1.17 -3.85 -5.20
C CYS A 191 0.01 -3.99 -6.17
N GLY A 192 -0.05 -4.93 -7.11
CA GLY A 192 1.09 -5.24 -7.99
C GLY A 192 2.31 -5.71 -7.18
N SER A 193 3.51 -5.30 -7.57
CA SER A 193 4.71 -5.57 -6.79
C SER A 193 4.81 -4.61 -5.60
N VAL A 194 4.87 -5.14 -4.38
CA VAL A 194 4.94 -4.33 -3.16
C VAL A 194 6.37 -4.18 -2.68
N VAL A 195 6.85 -2.95 -2.58
CA VAL A 195 8.18 -2.59 -2.04
C VAL A 195 8.00 -1.84 -0.74
N VAL A 196 8.79 -2.20 0.28
CA VAL A 196 8.85 -1.48 1.56
C VAL A 196 10.05 -0.56 1.55
N GLU A 197 9.81 0.72 1.75
CA GLU A 197 10.85 1.74 1.80
C GLU A 197 11.06 2.26 3.22
N ASP A 198 12.32 2.53 3.54
CA ASP A 198 12.68 3.18 4.80
C ASP A 198 12.47 4.70 4.70
N ILE A 199 11.66 5.22 5.60
CA ILE A 199 11.39 6.66 5.75
C ILE A 199 11.94 7.24 7.05
N GLY A 200 12.84 6.50 7.72
CA GLY A 200 13.50 6.94 8.95
C GLY A 200 12.75 6.55 10.23
N ILE A 201 11.74 5.68 10.16
CA ILE A 201 11.09 5.08 11.32
C ILE A 201 12.00 3.96 11.85
N LYS A 202 12.48 4.09 13.08
CA LYS A 202 13.41 3.13 13.66
C LYS A 202 12.73 1.85 14.11
N GLU A 203 13.37 0.70 13.93
CA GLU A 203 12.84 -0.62 14.35
C GLU A 203 12.48 -0.71 15.85
N ASN A 204 13.12 0.07 16.70
CA ASN A 204 12.78 0.08 18.13
C ASN A 204 11.34 0.54 18.41
N VAL A 205 10.69 1.19 17.46
CA VAL A 205 9.27 1.55 17.52
C VAL A 205 8.39 0.30 17.57
N LEU A 206 8.75 -0.78 16.86
CA LEU A 206 8.04 -2.06 16.91
C LEU A 206 7.98 -2.65 18.31
N LYS A 207 9.04 -2.46 19.14
CA LYS A 207 9.05 -2.91 20.52
C LYS A 207 8.02 -2.18 21.39
N LYS A 208 7.67 -0.95 21.04
CA LYS A 208 6.65 -0.15 21.75
C LYS A 208 5.25 -0.47 21.27
N ILE A 209 5.08 -0.72 19.96
CA ILE A 209 3.79 -1.06 19.35
C ILE A 209 3.37 -2.48 19.72
N MET A 210 4.33 -3.41 19.78
CA MET A 210 4.12 -4.85 19.99
C MET A 210 3.12 -5.44 18.99
N PRO A 211 3.41 -5.40 17.67
CA PRO A 211 2.49 -5.87 16.66
C PRO A 211 2.18 -7.36 16.84
N LYS A 212 0.92 -7.75 16.64
CA LYS A 212 0.48 -9.13 16.83
C LYS A 212 0.50 -9.96 15.54
N ILE A 213 0.43 -9.31 14.38
CA ILE A 213 0.33 -9.97 13.09
C ILE A 213 1.73 -10.16 12.52
N LYS A 214 2.01 -11.37 12.10
CA LYS A 214 3.28 -11.75 11.47
C LYS A 214 3.00 -12.42 10.14
N LYS A 215 3.90 -12.22 9.17
CA LYS A 215 3.86 -12.99 7.94
C LYS A 215 4.11 -14.46 8.28
N ASN A 216 3.25 -15.35 7.78
CA ASN A 216 3.40 -16.79 7.99
C ASN A 216 4.59 -17.31 7.16
N GLU A 217 5.67 -17.63 7.86
CA GLU A 217 6.89 -18.19 7.28
C GLU A 217 7.36 -19.38 8.12
N PRO A 218 8.00 -20.40 7.52
CA PRO A 218 8.49 -21.56 8.24
C PRO A 218 9.35 -21.18 9.46
N SER A 219 10.13 -20.13 9.39
CA SER A 219 11.00 -19.63 10.47
C SER A 219 10.28 -19.33 11.81
N ILE A 220 8.95 -19.12 11.77
CA ILE A 220 8.19 -18.85 13.01
C ILE A 220 7.60 -20.10 13.67
N TRP A 221 7.61 -21.23 13.01
CA TRP A 221 6.97 -22.47 13.51
C TRP A 221 7.75 -23.75 13.22
N ILE A 222 8.82 -23.73 12.40
CA ILE A 222 9.54 -24.93 11.97
C ILE A 222 10.13 -25.70 13.15
N ASP A 223 10.60 -24.99 14.18
CA ASP A 223 11.18 -25.61 15.38
C ASP A 223 10.14 -26.34 16.26
N GLN A 224 8.85 -26.00 16.08
CA GLN A 224 7.74 -26.63 16.78
C GLN A 224 7.04 -27.70 15.94
N PHE A 225 7.47 -27.86 14.69
CA PHE A 225 6.87 -28.83 13.79
C PHE A 225 7.31 -30.25 14.19
N PRO A 226 6.36 -31.18 14.41
CA PRO A 226 6.68 -32.54 14.86
C PRO A 226 7.22 -33.39 13.71
N PHE A 227 8.48 -33.17 13.35
CA PHE A 227 9.14 -33.99 12.33
C PHE A 227 9.23 -35.43 12.80
N PRO A 228 8.97 -36.42 11.90
CA PRO A 228 9.15 -37.83 12.24
C PRO A 228 10.59 -38.15 12.58
N ILE A 229 10.79 -38.93 13.63
CA ILE A 229 12.10 -39.49 13.99
C ILE A 229 12.15 -41.00 13.69
N SER A 230 13.34 -41.58 13.60
CA SER A 230 13.51 -42.97 13.19
C SER A 230 12.84 -44.00 14.12
N SER A 231 12.60 -43.63 15.37
CA SER A 231 11.88 -44.47 16.36
C SER A 231 10.35 -44.34 16.30
N ASP A 232 9.82 -43.44 15.50
CA ASP A 232 8.40 -43.22 15.39
C ASP A 232 7.68 -44.39 14.66
N HIS A 233 6.48 -44.66 15.09
CA HIS A 233 5.56 -45.60 14.49
C HIS A 233 4.17 -44.96 14.29
N LYS A 234 3.30 -45.67 13.55
CA LYS A 234 1.99 -45.15 13.17
C LYS A 234 1.10 -44.64 14.33
N TYR A 235 1.28 -45.15 15.54
CA TYR A 235 0.52 -44.72 16.70
C TYR A 235 1.17 -43.54 17.45
N SER A 236 2.49 -43.37 17.38
CA SER A 236 3.16 -42.24 18.03
C SER A 236 2.93 -40.93 17.28
N ARG A 237 2.59 -40.99 15.98
CA ARG A 237 2.31 -39.83 15.14
C ARG A 237 0.88 -39.29 15.29
N GLY A 238 0.04 -39.94 16.11
CA GLY A 238 -1.34 -39.53 16.35
C GLY A 238 -2.35 -40.14 15.37
N MET A 239 -3.58 -39.73 15.52
CA MET A 239 -4.71 -40.20 14.70
C MET A 239 -5.31 -39.02 13.93
N LEU A 240 -5.43 -39.16 12.62
CA LEU A 240 -6.14 -38.21 11.77
C LEU A 240 -7.57 -38.72 11.50
N VAL A 241 -8.56 -37.94 11.86
CA VAL A 241 -9.96 -38.19 11.49
C VAL A 241 -10.36 -37.14 10.43
N ILE A 242 -10.80 -37.62 9.27
CA ILE A 242 -11.24 -36.77 8.19
C ILE A 242 -12.75 -36.91 8.03
N ASN A 243 -13.47 -35.84 8.33
CA ASN A 243 -14.90 -35.78 8.03
C ASN A 243 -15.09 -35.40 6.54
N THR A 244 -15.60 -36.31 5.76
CA THR A 244 -15.83 -36.08 4.32
C THR A 244 -17.19 -35.44 4.08
N GLY A 245 -17.30 -34.69 2.97
CA GLY A 245 -18.60 -34.25 2.48
C GLY A 245 -19.45 -35.39 1.91
N PRO A 246 -20.59 -35.07 1.28
CA PRO A 246 -21.46 -36.05 0.64
C PRO A 246 -20.73 -36.96 -0.34
N LYS A 247 -21.26 -38.16 -0.60
CA LYS A 247 -20.63 -39.23 -1.39
C LYS A 247 -19.91 -38.75 -2.68
N TYR A 248 -20.44 -37.74 -3.33
CA TYR A 248 -19.90 -37.19 -4.60
C TYR A 248 -18.96 -35.99 -4.45
N GLN A 249 -18.69 -35.56 -3.21
CA GLN A 249 -17.85 -34.39 -2.90
C GLN A 249 -16.70 -34.74 -1.96
N THR A 250 -16.13 -35.94 -2.06
CA THR A 250 -15.09 -36.44 -1.15
C THR A 250 -13.68 -36.27 -1.67
N GLY A 251 -13.50 -35.67 -2.85
CA GLY A 251 -12.18 -35.59 -3.53
C GLY A 251 -11.08 -34.97 -2.68
N ALA A 252 -11.31 -33.79 -2.11
CA ALA A 252 -10.35 -33.10 -1.27
C ALA A 252 -10.01 -33.88 0.02
N ALA A 253 -11.02 -34.45 0.67
CA ALA A 253 -10.83 -35.26 1.87
C ALA A 253 -10.00 -36.51 1.60
N ARG A 254 -10.21 -37.16 0.45
CA ARG A 254 -9.40 -38.34 0.03
C ARG A 254 -7.95 -37.98 -0.30
N LEU A 255 -7.72 -36.79 -0.86
CA LEU A 255 -6.37 -36.29 -1.10
C LEU A 255 -5.66 -35.94 0.21
N ALA A 256 -6.36 -35.33 1.16
CA ALA A 256 -5.80 -35.00 2.48
C ALA A 256 -5.48 -36.24 3.33
N GLY A 257 -6.13 -37.39 3.09
CA GLY A 257 -5.89 -38.64 3.81
C GLY A 257 -4.83 -39.55 3.19
N ARG A 258 -4.20 -39.14 2.09
CA ARG A 258 -3.08 -39.86 1.44
C ARG A 258 -1.73 -39.34 1.93
#